data_94506cafc6b54c012f8e7e83ff463201
#
_entry.id   94506cafc6b54c012f8e7e83ff463201
#
_cell.length_a   1.000
_cell.length_b   1.000
_cell.length_c   1.000
_cell.angle_alpha   90.00
_cell.angle_beta   90.00
_cell.angle_gamma   90.00
#
_symmetry.space_group_name_H-M   'P 1'
#
loop_
_entity.id
_entity.type
_entity.pdbx_description
1 polymer ?
#
loop_
_entity_poly.entity_id
_entity_poly.type
_entity_poly.pdbx_seq_one_letter_code
_entity_poly.pdbx_strand_id
1 'polypeptide(L)'
;NVLYHGEEALAEGHAKLLSALPDTLPPHPTTYYLPLARDTARALFVRARDKAQLAIAEHSLTQRPSKAPGWRRDPKALSAQARQEHNPVLWRAWLLLGQSHYFLGQLPEAEQRLEQMRQRYLTEPVPYAAASLWLARLYAETGRMAEAALLIEELERAASPALQQVEGYTARLALAVASGDYLAARRLLPELLRRERRPQLRRYYSRLVQSLPAASPLTN
;
A
#
# COMPACT_ATOMS: atom_id res chain seq x y z
N ASN A 1 -17.43 5.72 -14.61
CA ASN A 1 -16.08 5.25 -14.41
C ASN A 1 -15.97 4.42 -13.12
N VAL A 2 -16.00 3.08 -13.26
CA VAL A 2 -16.09 2.11 -12.15
C VAL A 2 -14.92 2.26 -11.18
N LEU A 3 -13.69 2.34 -11.70
CA LEU A 3 -12.48 2.45 -10.88
C LEU A 3 -12.46 3.75 -10.05
N TYR A 4 -12.79 4.88 -10.67
CA TYR A 4 -12.85 6.17 -9.96
C TYR A 4 -13.77 6.12 -8.73
N HIS A 5 -14.99 5.59 -8.89
CA HIS A 5 -15.93 5.45 -7.76
C HIS A 5 -15.45 4.47 -6.69
N GLY A 6 -14.66 3.48 -7.06
CA GLY A 6 -14.01 2.59 -6.10
C GLY A 6 -12.93 3.31 -5.29
N GLU A 7 -12.07 4.08 -5.95
CA GLU A 7 -11.03 4.87 -5.29
C GLU A 7 -11.60 5.96 -4.39
N GLU A 8 -12.68 6.63 -4.83
CA GLU A 8 -13.43 7.60 -4.04
C GLU A 8 -14.00 6.96 -2.76
N ALA A 9 -14.64 5.80 -2.89
CA ALA A 9 -15.17 5.06 -1.74
C ALA A 9 -14.08 4.63 -0.75
N LEU A 10 -12.90 4.19 -1.24
CA LEU A 10 -11.76 3.87 -0.38
C LEU A 10 -11.26 5.10 0.38
N ALA A 11 -11.12 6.23 -0.32
CA ALA A 11 -10.63 7.48 0.27
C ALA A 11 -11.60 8.01 1.35
N GLU A 12 -12.90 7.99 1.07
CA GLU A 12 -13.95 8.37 2.02
C GLU A 12 -13.97 7.43 3.23
N GLY A 13 -13.91 6.11 2.99
CA GLY A 13 -13.83 5.09 4.04
C GLY A 13 -12.62 5.31 4.95
N HIS A 14 -11.46 5.58 4.37
CA HIS A 14 -10.24 5.86 5.12
C HIS A 14 -10.35 7.15 5.95
N ALA A 15 -10.88 8.23 5.38
CA ALA A 15 -11.12 9.48 6.10
C ALA A 15 -12.07 9.29 7.28
N LYS A 16 -13.16 8.55 7.09
CA LYS A 16 -14.13 8.22 8.14
C LYS A 16 -13.51 7.38 9.25
N LEU A 17 -12.71 6.38 8.89
CA LEU A 17 -11.95 5.55 9.82
C LEU A 17 -11.01 6.40 10.69
N LEU A 18 -10.23 7.30 10.06
CA LEU A 18 -9.30 8.18 10.77
C LEU A 18 -10.01 9.19 11.70
N SER A 19 -11.21 9.63 11.32
CA SER A 19 -12.03 10.53 12.14
C SER A 19 -12.61 9.85 13.38
N ALA A 20 -12.75 8.52 13.36
CA ALA A 20 -13.23 7.73 14.48
C ALA A 20 -12.12 7.35 15.50
N LEU A 21 -10.87 7.70 15.21
CA LEU A 21 -9.76 7.40 16.11
C LEU A 21 -9.81 8.27 17.37
N PRO A 22 -9.48 7.72 18.55
CA PRO A 22 -9.38 8.48 19.79
C PRO A 22 -8.27 9.54 19.69
N ASP A 23 -8.38 10.59 20.51
CA ASP A 23 -7.39 11.67 20.52
C ASP A 23 -6.01 11.20 20.98
N THR A 24 -5.95 10.23 21.89
CA THR A 24 -4.72 9.60 22.35
C THR A 24 -4.54 8.25 21.65
N LEU A 25 -3.47 8.10 20.91
CA LEU A 25 -3.12 6.83 20.26
C LEU A 25 -2.32 5.94 21.23
N PRO A 26 -2.53 4.61 21.17
CA PRO A 26 -1.70 3.67 21.93
C PRO A 26 -0.27 3.60 21.37
N PRO A 27 0.68 3.02 22.13
CA PRO A 27 2.10 2.98 21.74
C PRO A 27 2.40 2.20 20.45
N HIS A 28 1.46 1.36 19.96
CA HIS A 28 1.60 0.61 18.71
C HIS A 28 0.44 0.90 17.73
N PRO A 29 0.39 2.10 17.14
CA PRO A 29 -0.79 2.58 16.44
C PRO A 29 -0.96 2.07 15.01
N THR A 30 0.02 1.38 14.41
CA THR A 30 -0.03 0.98 13.00
C THR A 30 -1.11 -0.07 12.71
N THR A 31 -1.37 -0.99 13.65
CA THR A 31 -2.42 -2.00 13.55
C THR A 31 -3.71 -1.60 14.26
N TYR A 32 -3.68 -0.52 15.03
CA TYR A 32 -4.70 -0.20 16.01
C TYR A 32 -6.03 0.22 15.40
N TYR A 33 -6.01 0.97 14.33
CA TYR A 33 -7.24 1.49 13.76
C TYR A 33 -8.03 0.47 12.93
N LEU A 34 -7.42 -0.66 12.55
CA LEU A 34 -8.13 -1.70 11.79
C LEU A 34 -9.36 -2.29 12.52
N PRO A 35 -9.26 -2.70 13.80
CA PRO A 35 -10.42 -3.21 14.53
C PRO A 35 -11.42 -2.13 14.94
N LEU A 36 -10.93 -0.97 15.40
CA LEU A 36 -11.77 0.04 16.06
C LEU A 36 -12.77 0.74 15.17
N ALA A 37 -12.38 1.05 13.95
CA ALA A 37 -13.17 1.87 13.05
C ALA A 37 -13.69 1.11 11.84
N ARG A 38 -13.36 -0.18 11.75
CA ARG A 38 -13.75 -1.04 10.64
C ARG A 38 -15.25 -1.01 10.36
N ASP A 39 -16.08 -1.08 11.39
CA ASP A 39 -17.53 -1.15 11.23
C ASP A 39 -18.12 0.19 10.78
N THR A 40 -17.56 1.32 11.20
CA THR A 40 -18.03 2.66 10.79
C THR A 40 -17.82 2.95 9.30
N ALA A 41 -16.79 2.37 8.69
CA ALA A 41 -16.43 2.57 7.28
C ALA A 41 -16.65 1.33 6.40
N ARG A 42 -17.13 0.22 6.97
CA ARG A 42 -17.27 -1.09 6.31
C ARG A 42 -17.96 -1.02 4.96
N ALA A 43 -19.10 -0.35 4.88
CA ALA A 43 -19.88 -0.25 3.64
C ALA A 43 -19.09 0.43 2.50
N LEU A 44 -18.25 1.42 2.82
CA LEU A 44 -17.40 2.10 1.86
C LEU A 44 -16.27 1.19 1.35
N PHE A 45 -15.63 0.42 2.23
CA PHE A 45 -14.60 -0.54 1.83
C PHE A 45 -15.16 -1.71 1.03
N VAL A 46 -16.39 -2.18 1.36
CA VAL A 46 -17.12 -3.18 0.54
C VAL A 46 -17.38 -2.60 -0.86
N ARG A 47 -17.91 -1.37 -0.94
CA ARG A 47 -18.14 -0.71 -2.23
C ARG A 47 -16.84 -0.57 -3.04
N ALA A 48 -15.74 -0.19 -2.41
CA ALA A 48 -14.44 -0.07 -3.06
C ALA A 48 -13.97 -1.43 -3.62
N ARG A 49 -14.07 -2.50 -2.82
CA ARG A 49 -13.76 -3.87 -3.22
C ARG A 49 -14.57 -4.32 -4.45
N ASP A 50 -15.89 -4.15 -4.37
CA ASP A 50 -16.79 -4.61 -5.43
C ASP A 50 -16.56 -3.85 -6.74
N LYS A 51 -16.27 -2.54 -6.67
CA LYS A 51 -15.88 -1.73 -7.81
C LYS A 51 -14.53 -2.15 -8.39
N ALA A 52 -13.56 -2.51 -7.54
CA ALA A 52 -12.27 -3.02 -7.98
C ALA A 52 -12.42 -4.36 -8.72
N GLN A 53 -13.20 -5.29 -8.17
CA GLN A 53 -13.50 -6.58 -8.79
C GLN A 53 -14.18 -6.41 -10.15
N LEU A 54 -15.17 -5.54 -10.23
CA LEU A 54 -15.88 -5.24 -11.47
C LEU A 54 -14.93 -4.64 -12.52
N ALA A 55 -14.07 -3.68 -12.12
CA ALA A 55 -13.10 -3.09 -13.02
C ALA A 55 -12.11 -4.12 -13.58
N ILE A 56 -11.65 -5.07 -12.75
CA ILE A 56 -10.77 -6.14 -13.18
C ILE A 56 -11.51 -7.08 -14.15
N ALA A 57 -12.74 -7.47 -13.83
CA ALA A 57 -13.52 -8.40 -14.66
C ALA A 57 -13.85 -7.82 -16.03
N GLU A 58 -14.19 -6.53 -16.10
CA GLU A 58 -14.64 -5.90 -17.35
C GLU A 58 -13.51 -5.34 -18.21
N HIS A 59 -12.36 -4.97 -17.61
CA HIS A 59 -11.33 -4.20 -18.31
C HIS A 59 -9.96 -4.86 -18.37
N SER A 60 -9.82 -6.12 -17.90
CA SER A 60 -8.57 -6.86 -18.05
C SER A 60 -8.31 -7.22 -19.51
N LEU A 61 -7.13 -6.86 -20.00
CA LEU A 61 -6.67 -7.12 -21.35
C LEU A 61 -5.46 -8.06 -21.31
N THR A 62 -5.72 -9.36 -21.41
CA THR A 62 -4.68 -10.41 -21.36
C THR A 62 -4.19 -10.82 -22.75
N GLN A 63 -4.86 -10.40 -23.82
CA GLN A 63 -4.42 -10.66 -25.18
C GLN A 63 -3.17 -9.82 -25.51
N ARG A 64 -2.11 -10.52 -25.93
CA ARG A 64 -0.89 -9.86 -26.35
C ARG A 64 -1.13 -9.00 -27.61
N PRO A 65 -0.55 -7.81 -27.68
CA PRO A 65 -0.65 -6.97 -28.85
C PRO A 65 -0.07 -7.68 -30.09
N SER A 66 -0.60 -7.35 -31.27
CA SER A 66 -0.08 -7.86 -32.52
C SER A 66 1.40 -7.49 -32.71
N LYS A 67 2.17 -8.42 -33.26
CA LYS A 67 3.59 -8.22 -33.50
C LYS A 67 3.81 -7.44 -34.80
N ALA A 68 4.21 -6.17 -34.72
CA ALA A 68 4.60 -5.39 -35.87
C ALA A 68 5.95 -5.89 -36.47
N PRO A 69 6.23 -5.68 -37.75
CA PRO A 69 7.54 -5.97 -38.33
C PRO A 69 8.66 -5.27 -37.52
N GLY A 70 9.72 -5.99 -37.20
CA GLY A 70 10.85 -5.44 -36.44
C GLY A 70 10.66 -5.32 -34.92
N TRP A 71 9.53 -5.75 -34.36
CA TRP A 71 9.20 -5.66 -32.92
C TRP A 71 10.30 -6.18 -31.98
N ARG A 72 11.10 -7.19 -32.41
CA ARG A 72 12.22 -7.71 -31.60
C ARG A 72 13.38 -6.74 -31.38
N ARG A 73 13.46 -5.67 -32.19
CA ARG A 73 14.47 -4.62 -32.09
C ARG A 73 13.97 -3.40 -31.33
N ASP A 74 12.67 -3.34 -31.03
CA ASP A 74 12.05 -2.25 -30.28
C ASP A 74 11.89 -2.65 -28.78
N PRO A 75 12.64 -2.01 -27.86
CA PRO A 75 12.55 -2.29 -26.43
C PRO A 75 11.14 -2.11 -25.86
N LYS A 76 10.35 -1.15 -26.40
CA LYS A 76 8.97 -0.91 -25.97
C LYS A 76 8.05 -2.05 -26.39
N ALA A 77 8.21 -2.54 -27.61
CA ALA A 77 7.44 -3.68 -28.11
C ALA A 77 7.81 -4.98 -27.38
N LEU A 78 9.08 -5.18 -27.05
CA LEU A 78 9.53 -6.30 -26.22
C LEU A 78 8.93 -6.23 -24.81
N SER A 79 8.99 -5.07 -24.18
CA SER A 79 8.36 -4.86 -22.86
C SER A 79 6.85 -5.11 -22.91
N ALA A 80 6.16 -4.59 -23.93
CA ALA A 80 4.72 -4.84 -24.12
C ALA A 80 4.39 -6.32 -24.30
N GLN A 81 5.22 -7.09 -25.01
CA GLN A 81 5.02 -8.54 -25.17
C GLN A 81 5.28 -9.35 -23.89
N ALA A 82 6.11 -8.83 -22.97
CA ALA A 82 6.42 -9.49 -21.71
C ALA A 82 5.33 -9.29 -20.64
N ARG A 83 4.46 -8.29 -20.80
CA ARG A 83 3.38 -8.00 -19.85
C ARG A 83 2.33 -9.12 -19.83
N GLN A 84 1.75 -9.34 -18.65
CA GLN A 84 0.59 -10.21 -18.48
C GLN A 84 -0.72 -9.42 -18.56
N GLU A 85 -0.66 -8.11 -18.33
CA GLU A 85 -1.80 -7.20 -18.41
C GLU A 85 -1.46 -6.04 -19.37
N HIS A 86 -2.34 -5.77 -20.31
CA HIS A 86 -2.13 -4.75 -21.34
C HIS A 86 -2.97 -3.48 -21.14
N ASN A 87 -3.90 -3.49 -20.18
CA ASN A 87 -4.56 -2.26 -19.74
C ASN A 87 -3.63 -1.49 -18.77
N PRO A 88 -3.09 -0.35 -19.18
CA PRO A 88 -2.02 0.34 -18.43
C PRO A 88 -2.47 0.92 -17.08
N VAL A 89 -3.79 1.03 -16.84
CA VAL A 89 -4.32 1.59 -15.60
C VAL A 89 -4.93 0.54 -14.68
N LEU A 90 -5.04 -0.72 -15.10
CA LEU A 90 -5.75 -1.75 -14.35
C LEU A 90 -5.03 -2.17 -13.07
N TRP A 91 -3.72 -1.96 -12.97
CA TRP A 91 -2.98 -2.18 -11.73
C TRP A 91 -3.56 -1.40 -10.54
N ARG A 92 -4.19 -0.23 -10.79
CA ARG A 92 -4.86 0.55 -9.74
C ARG A 92 -6.08 -0.20 -9.18
N ALA A 93 -6.80 -0.94 -10.03
CA ALA A 93 -7.92 -1.79 -9.57
C ALA A 93 -7.42 -2.97 -8.73
N TRP A 94 -6.30 -3.59 -9.09
CA TRP A 94 -5.67 -4.63 -8.29
C TRP A 94 -5.19 -4.11 -6.93
N LEU A 95 -4.56 -2.93 -6.92
CA LEU A 95 -4.14 -2.28 -5.68
C LEU A 95 -5.35 -1.93 -4.81
N LEU A 96 -6.39 -1.32 -5.40
CA LEU A 96 -7.64 -0.99 -4.72
C LEU A 96 -8.28 -2.22 -4.09
N LEU A 97 -8.26 -3.36 -4.78
CA LEU A 97 -8.78 -4.63 -4.27
C LEU A 97 -8.02 -5.10 -3.03
N GLY A 98 -6.68 -5.11 -3.09
CA GLY A 98 -5.84 -5.47 -1.95
C GLY A 98 -6.04 -4.54 -0.75
N GLN A 99 -6.06 -3.23 -1.00
CA GLN A 99 -6.32 -2.22 0.03
C GLN A 99 -7.70 -2.37 0.67
N SER A 100 -8.73 -2.65 -0.13
CA SER A 100 -10.09 -2.83 0.37
C SER A 100 -10.20 -4.04 1.29
N HIS A 101 -9.59 -5.17 0.93
CA HIS A 101 -9.51 -6.34 1.80
C HIS A 101 -8.74 -6.04 3.10
N TYR A 102 -7.62 -5.31 3.01
CA TYR A 102 -6.85 -4.88 4.17
C TYR A 102 -7.71 -4.06 5.16
N PHE A 103 -8.40 -3.03 4.68
CA PHE A 103 -9.26 -2.20 5.53
C PHE A 103 -10.52 -2.92 6.03
N LEU A 104 -10.98 -3.98 5.36
CA LEU A 104 -12.02 -4.87 5.84
C LEU A 104 -11.54 -5.85 6.92
N GLY A 105 -10.23 -5.90 7.21
CA GLY A 105 -9.61 -6.85 8.12
C GLY A 105 -9.53 -8.28 7.55
N GLN A 106 -9.71 -8.42 6.25
CA GLN A 106 -9.56 -9.67 5.49
C GLN A 106 -8.09 -9.79 5.07
N LEU A 107 -7.19 -9.99 6.05
CA LEU A 107 -5.74 -9.91 5.82
C LEU A 107 -5.20 -11.02 4.91
N PRO A 108 -5.65 -12.29 4.99
CA PRO A 108 -5.22 -13.33 4.05
C PRO A 108 -5.63 -13.01 2.60
N GLU A 109 -6.84 -12.50 2.39
CA GLU A 109 -7.32 -12.08 1.07
C GLU A 109 -6.55 -10.87 0.55
N ALA A 110 -6.25 -9.91 1.42
CA ALA A 110 -5.42 -8.75 1.07
C ALA A 110 -4.03 -9.20 0.61
N GLU A 111 -3.37 -10.07 1.36
CA GLU A 111 -2.08 -10.66 1.00
C GLU A 111 -2.15 -11.36 -0.37
N GLN A 112 -3.12 -12.25 -0.54
CA GLN A 112 -3.32 -12.97 -1.79
C GLN A 112 -3.48 -12.02 -3.00
N ARG A 113 -4.29 -10.96 -2.87
CA ARG A 113 -4.53 -10.01 -3.97
C ARG A 113 -3.31 -9.16 -4.28
N LEU A 114 -2.60 -8.71 -3.27
CA LEU A 114 -1.37 -7.92 -3.43
C LEU A 114 -0.25 -8.78 -4.04
N GLU A 115 -0.11 -10.04 -3.63
CA GLU A 115 0.86 -10.96 -4.22
C GLU A 115 0.52 -11.31 -5.68
N GLN A 116 -0.76 -11.54 -5.99
CA GLN A 116 -1.23 -11.71 -7.37
C GLN A 116 -0.91 -10.47 -8.23
N MET A 117 -1.11 -9.26 -7.68
CA MET A 117 -0.73 -8.02 -8.35
C MET A 117 0.79 -7.97 -8.60
N ARG A 118 1.59 -8.27 -7.58
CA ARG A 118 3.05 -8.26 -7.65
C ARG A 118 3.56 -9.21 -8.75
N GLN A 119 3.03 -10.41 -8.83
CA GLN A 119 3.38 -11.40 -9.85
C GLN A 119 2.93 -10.97 -11.26
N ARG A 120 1.72 -10.42 -11.39
CA ARG A 120 1.19 -9.95 -12.67
C ARG A 120 2.00 -8.81 -13.27
N TYR A 121 2.52 -7.92 -12.42
CA TYR A 121 3.25 -6.71 -12.81
C TYR A 121 4.76 -6.79 -12.55
N LEU A 122 5.33 -8.00 -12.52
CA LEU A 122 6.75 -8.26 -12.21
C LEU A 122 7.72 -7.42 -13.05
N THR A 123 7.38 -7.13 -14.30
CA THR A 123 8.20 -6.34 -15.23
C THR A 123 7.87 -4.85 -15.25
N GLU A 124 6.94 -4.40 -14.43
CA GLU A 124 6.46 -3.01 -14.40
C GLU A 124 6.79 -2.35 -13.05
N PRO A 125 7.81 -1.49 -13.00
CA PRO A 125 8.37 -1.01 -11.72
C PRO A 125 7.36 -0.33 -10.79
N VAL A 126 6.45 0.48 -11.35
CA VAL A 126 5.49 1.26 -10.55
C VAL A 126 4.46 0.37 -9.86
N PRO A 127 3.67 -0.47 -10.57
CA PRO A 127 2.70 -1.35 -9.91
C PRO A 127 3.38 -2.42 -9.03
N TYR A 128 4.54 -2.94 -9.45
CA TYR A 128 5.32 -3.87 -8.63
C TYR A 128 5.71 -3.28 -7.28
N ALA A 129 6.26 -2.06 -7.29
CA ALA A 129 6.63 -1.36 -6.06
C ALA A 129 5.42 -1.03 -5.19
N ALA A 130 4.30 -0.62 -5.78
CA ALA A 130 3.06 -0.34 -5.05
C ALA A 130 2.56 -1.59 -4.30
N ALA A 131 2.52 -2.75 -4.97
CA ALA A 131 2.13 -4.02 -4.34
C ALA A 131 3.10 -4.42 -3.23
N SER A 132 4.41 -4.33 -3.48
CA SER A 132 5.46 -4.68 -2.51
C SER A 132 5.40 -3.81 -1.25
N LEU A 133 5.16 -2.51 -1.38
CA LEU A 133 5.02 -1.60 -0.23
C LEU A 133 3.78 -1.91 0.62
N TRP A 134 2.66 -2.25 -0.01
CA TRP A 134 1.45 -2.64 0.73
C TRP A 134 1.62 -4.00 1.40
N LEU A 135 2.29 -4.97 0.77
CA LEU A 135 2.66 -6.23 1.39
C LEU A 135 3.62 -6.03 2.57
N ALA A 136 4.66 -5.20 2.41
CA ALA A 136 5.59 -4.91 3.49
C ALA A 136 4.88 -4.30 4.71
N ARG A 137 3.94 -3.39 4.47
CA ARG A 137 3.09 -2.84 5.53
C ARG A 137 2.25 -3.93 6.20
N LEU A 138 1.56 -4.76 5.42
CA LEU A 138 0.72 -5.84 5.93
C LEU A 138 1.56 -6.84 6.76
N TYR A 139 2.74 -7.23 6.28
CA TYR A 139 3.64 -8.12 6.99
C TYR A 139 4.15 -7.53 8.30
N ALA A 140 4.57 -6.27 8.29
CA ALA A 140 4.96 -5.57 9.52
C ALA A 140 3.83 -5.56 10.55
N GLU A 141 2.62 -5.24 10.13
CA GLU A 141 1.44 -5.18 11.01
C GLU A 141 0.95 -6.54 11.49
N THR A 142 1.30 -7.62 10.82
CA THR A 142 0.99 -9.02 11.22
C THR A 142 2.15 -9.73 11.94
N GLY A 143 3.23 -9.00 12.29
CA GLY A 143 4.38 -9.54 13.02
C GLY A 143 5.41 -10.27 12.16
N ARG A 144 5.29 -10.20 10.83
CA ARG A 144 6.21 -10.81 9.85
C ARG A 144 7.30 -9.82 9.43
N MET A 145 8.04 -9.26 10.41
CA MET A 145 8.99 -8.16 10.19
C MET A 145 10.11 -8.51 9.22
N ALA A 146 10.61 -9.75 9.25
CA ALA A 146 11.67 -10.21 8.35
C ALA A 146 11.23 -10.16 6.88
N GLU A 147 10.00 -10.59 6.59
CA GLU A 147 9.45 -10.57 5.23
C GLU A 147 9.16 -9.14 4.77
N ALA A 148 8.68 -8.29 5.68
CA ALA A 148 8.50 -6.86 5.41
C ALA A 148 9.84 -6.19 5.06
N ALA A 149 10.90 -6.48 5.81
CA ALA A 149 12.25 -5.96 5.57
C ALA A 149 12.79 -6.39 4.21
N LEU A 150 12.64 -7.66 3.85
CA LEU A 150 13.09 -8.18 2.56
C LEU A 150 12.44 -7.47 1.36
N LEU A 151 11.15 -7.15 1.43
CA LEU A 151 10.46 -6.41 0.37
C LEU A 151 10.98 -4.97 0.24
N ILE A 152 11.26 -4.31 1.37
CA ILE A 152 11.84 -2.96 1.38
C ILE A 152 13.26 -2.97 0.82
N GLU A 153 14.11 -3.90 1.26
CA GLU A 153 15.49 -4.07 0.77
C GLU A 153 15.53 -4.38 -0.73
N GLU A 154 14.58 -5.15 -1.24
CA GLU A 154 14.46 -5.43 -2.68
C GLU A 154 14.22 -4.13 -3.47
N LEU A 155 13.31 -3.28 -2.99
CA LEU A 155 13.04 -1.98 -3.60
C LEU A 155 14.21 -0.99 -3.44
N GLU A 156 14.98 -1.07 -2.36
CA GLU A 156 16.20 -0.29 -2.14
C GLU A 156 17.29 -0.70 -3.12
N ARG A 157 17.53 -2.00 -3.29
CA ARG A 157 18.49 -2.53 -4.27
C ARG A 157 18.12 -2.14 -5.72
N ALA A 158 16.82 -2.08 -6.00
CA ALA A 158 16.31 -1.61 -7.30
C ALA A 158 16.31 -0.08 -7.44
N ALA A 159 16.77 0.67 -6.43
CA ALA A 159 16.70 2.14 -6.36
C ALA A 159 15.31 2.69 -6.70
N SER A 160 14.27 2.03 -6.22
CA SER A 160 12.88 2.37 -6.55
C SER A 160 12.50 3.76 -6.05
N PRO A 161 12.03 4.67 -6.93
CA PRO A 161 11.59 6.00 -6.52
C PRO A 161 10.34 5.96 -5.62
N ALA A 162 9.59 4.85 -5.59
CA ALA A 162 8.43 4.67 -4.74
C ALA A 162 8.77 4.76 -3.24
N LEU A 163 10.01 4.41 -2.86
CA LEU A 163 10.49 4.55 -1.48
C LEU A 163 10.56 6.00 -0.99
N GLN A 164 10.64 6.96 -1.90
CA GLN A 164 10.66 8.40 -1.59
C GLN A 164 9.26 9.04 -1.61
N GLN A 165 8.22 8.25 -1.83
CA GLN A 165 6.82 8.66 -1.81
C GLN A 165 6.17 8.33 -0.47
N VAL A 166 4.93 8.81 -0.27
CA VAL A 166 4.16 8.61 0.98
C VAL A 166 4.06 7.12 1.33
N GLU A 167 3.77 6.27 0.36
CA GLU A 167 3.62 4.82 0.54
C GLU A 167 4.91 4.16 1.03
N GLY A 168 6.07 4.57 0.49
CA GLY A 168 7.37 4.06 0.90
C GLY A 168 7.72 4.47 2.33
N TYR A 169 7.45 5.72 2.70
CA TYR A 169 7.61 6.17 4.09
C TYR A 169 6.65 5.46 5.03
N THR A 170 5.41 5.22 4.61
CA THR A 170 4.40 4.52 5.43
C THR A 170 4.78 3.06 5.68
N ALA A 171 5.26 2.33 4.66
CA ALA A 171 5.71 0.96 4.80
C ALA A 171 6.91 0.84 5.75
N ARG A 172 7.93 1.71 5.59
CA ARG A 172 9.09 1.75 6.50
C ARG A 172 8.72 2.16 7.92
N LEU A 173 7.78 3.08 8.07
CA LEU A 173 7.25 3.47 9.38
C LEU A 173 6.54 2.29 10.07
N ALA A 174 5.71 1.55 9.33
CA ALA A 174 5.03 0.35 9.85
C ALA A 174 6.05 -0.69 10.34
N LEU A 175 7.10 -0.94 9.56
CA LEU A 175 8.18 -1.86 9.96
C LEU A 175 8.93 -1.35 11.19
N ALA A 176 9.32 -0.06 11.23
CA ALA A 176 10.05 0.51 12.36
C ALA A 176 9.25 0.44 13.67
N VAL A 177 7.94 0.75 13.61
CA VAL A 177 7.06 0.65 14.79
C VAL A 177 6.87 -0.80 15.22
N ALA A 178 6.64 -1.73 14.28
CA ALA A 178 6.46 -3.15 14.58
C ALA A 178 7.71 -3.78 15.18
N SER A 179 8.90 -3.34 14.75
CA SER A 179 10.19 -3.81 15.26
C SER A 179 10.61 -3.12 16.57
N GLY A 180 9.85 -2.14 17.06
CA GLY A 180 10.23 -1.33 18.22
C GLY A 180 11.36 -0.33 17.97
N ASP A 181 11.77 -0.13 16.72
CA ASP A 181 12.75 0.89 16.35
C ASP A 181 12.10 2.28 16.30
N TYR A 182 11.79 2.80 17.48
CA TYR A 182 11.14 4.11 17.60
C TYR A 182 12.06 5.27 17.19
N LEU A 183 13.38 5.06 17.16
CA LEU A 183 14.31 6.06 16.65
C LEU A 183 14.17 6.21 15.12
N ALA A 184 14.16 5.11 14.39
CA ALA A 184 13.88 5.13 12.95
C ALA A 184 12.48 5.69 12.66
N ALA A 185 11.46 5.28 13.42
CA ALA A 185 10.10 5.81 13.27
C ALA A 185 10.04 7.34 13.42
N ARG A 186 10.74 7.89 14.43
CA ARG A 186 10.83 9.35 14.67
C ARG A 186 11.57 10.11 13.55
N ARG A 187 12.53 9.46 12.87
CA ARG A 187 13.23 10.04 11.71
C ARG A 187 12.36 10.03 10.45
N LEU A 188 11.49 9.03 10.28
CA LEU A 188 10.62 8.91 9.11
C LEU A 188 9.41 9.86 9.17
N LEU A 189 8.86 10.10 10.36
CA LEU A 189 7.62 10.86 10.55
C LEU A 189 7.67 12.30 10.02
N PRO A 190 8.73 13.11 10.22
CA PRO A 190 8.82 14.47 9.66
C PRO A 190 8.78 14.46 8.12
N GLU A 191 9.47 13.49 7.51
CA GLU A 191 9.50 13.32 6.06
C GLU A 191 8.13 12.95 5.50
N LEU A 192 7.42 12.05 6.21
CA LEU A 192 6.06 11.65 5.88
C LEU A 192 5.09 12.83 6.03
N LEU A 193 5.16 13.57 7.12
CA LEU A 193 4.33 14.77 7.37
C LEU A 193 4.53 15.86 6.30
N ARG A 194 5.76 16.00 5.79
CA ARG A 194 6.07 16.98 4.73
C ARG A 194 5.41 16.60 3.41
N ARG A 195 5.30 15.31 3.09
CA ARG A 195 4.77 14.77 1.83
C ARG A 195 3.27 14.52 1.86
N GLU A 196 2.74 14.14 3.01
CA GLU A 196 1.32 13.83 3.15
C GLU A 196 0.47 15.10 3.03
N ARG A 197 -0.46 15.11 2.08
CA ARG A 197 -1.35 16.24 1.81
C ARG A 197 -2.73 16.11 2.45
N ARG A 198 -3.14 14.90 2.80
CA ARG A 198 -4.47 14.62 3.38
C ARG A 198 -4.52 15.06 4.85
N PRO A 199 -5.43 15.99 5.23
CA PRO A 199 -5.42 16.58 6.58
C PRO A 199 -5.61 15.55 7.69
N GLN A 200 -6.46 14.55 7.48
CA GLN A 200 -6.75 13.49 8.45
C GLN A 200 -5.50 12.65 8.75
N LEU A 201 -4.76 12.26 7.71
CA LEU A 201 -3.51 11.51 7.85
C LEU A 201 -2.39 12.35 8.51
N ARG A 202 -2.28 13.63 8.13
CA ARG A 202 -1.35 14.54 8.82
C ARG A 202 -1.63 14.62 10.31
N ARG A 203 -2.90 14.75 10.69
CA ARG A 203 -3.32 14.75 12.10
C ARG A 203 -2.99 13.42 12.78
N TYR A 204 -3.24 12.29 12.13
CA TYR A 204 -2.87 10.97 12.62
C TYR A 204 -1.36 10.84 12.85
N TYR A 205 -0.52 11.17 11.88
CA TYR A 205 0.94 11.10 12.03
C TYR A 205 1.49 12.08 13.07
N SER A 206 0.89 13.25 13.23
CA SER A 206 1.26 14.20 14.29
C SER A 206 1.00 13.62 15.68
N ARG A 207 -0.13 12.94 15.88
CA ARG A 207 -0.44 12.23 17.13
C ARG A 207 0.52 11.05 17.34
N LEU A 208 0.85 10.32 16.28
CA LEU A 208 1.78 9.20 16.35
C LEU A 208 3.16 9.65 16.86
N VAL A 209 3.67 10.79 16.40
CA VAL A 209 4.94 11.36 16.94
C VAL A 209 4.90 11.49 18.44
N GLN A 210 3.75 11.95 19.00
CA GLN A 210 3.59 12.18 20.44
C GLN A 210 3.43 10.88 21.23
N SER A 211 2.82 9.84 20.62
CA SER A 211 2.54 8.56 21.28
C SER A 211 3.73 7.59 21.29
N LEU A 212 4.69 7.77 20.38
CA LEU A 212 5.86 6.87 20.33
C LEU A 212 6.69 7.01 21.61
N PRO A 213 7.10 5.90 22.23
CA PRO A 213 8.01 5.90 23.38
C PRO A 213 9.25 6.75 23.12
N ALA A 214 9.74 7.46 24.14
CA ALA A 214 11.05 8.09 24.05
C ALA A 214 12.08 7.01 23.70
N ALA A 215 13.03 7.34 22.81
CA ALA A 215 14.12 6.40 22.53
C ALA A 215 14.83 6.12 23.87
N SER A 216 14.71 4.89 24.36
CA SER A 216 15.54 4.49 25.50
C SER A 216 16.99 4.62 25.07
N PRO A 217 17.86 5.28 25.86
CA PRO A 217 19.26 5.21 25.61
C PRO A 217 19.63 3.72 25.62
N LEU A 218 20.29 3.25 24.54
CA LEU A 218 20.80 1.90 24.46
C LEU A 218 21.60 1.65 25.73
N THR A 219 21.08 0.84 26.63
CA THR A 219 21.88 0.22 27.68
C THR A 219 22.86 -0.71 26.97
N ASN A 220 24.11 -0.21 26.89
CA ASN A 220 25.27 -1.00 26.45
C ASN A 220 25.45 -2.22 27.35
#